data_50e366ad0364164e30372b6d6caf25d0
#
_entry.id   50e366ad0364164e30372b6d6caf25d0
#
_cell.length_a   1.000
_cell.length_b   1.000
_cell.length_c   1.000
_cell.angle_alpha   90.00
_cell.angle_beta   90.00
_cell.angle_gamma   90.00
#
_symmetry.space_group_name_H-M   'P 1'
#
loop_
_entity.id
_entity.type
_entity.pdbx_description
1 polymer ?
#
loop_
_entity_poly.entity_id
_entity_poly.type
_entity_poly.pdbx_seq_one_letter_code
_entity_poly.pdbx_strand_id
1 'polypeptide(L)'
;MKKLLLLITHGMMLVLGFGLGIYALPILTQPDKPSMTEIGQVATSALFTGQFERDLEGSDALHYGSGTLYINANKIAFDGQISPGPDYKLYLSPVFVENKTDFLANKDKMLNIGDVRTF
;
A
#
# COMPACT_ATOMS: atom_id res chain seq x y z
N MET A 1 -14.73 25.75 -34.32
CA MET A 1 -14.73 24.30 -34.11
C MET A 1 -13.32 23.73 -33.88
N LYS A 2 -12.32 23.94 -34.76
CA LYS A 2 -10.95 23.41 -34.62
C LYS A 2 -10.25 23.79 -33.29
N LYS A 3 -10.36 25.08 -32.89
CA LYS A 3 -9.76 25.57 -31.62
C LYS A 3 -10.38 24.91 -30.38
N LEU A 4 -11.71 24.67 -30.38
CA LEU A 4 -12.41 24.00 -29.31
C LEU A 4 -11.99 22.51 -29.20
N LEU A 5 -11.88 21.85 -30.37
CA LEU A 5 -11.41 20.47 -30.42
C LEU A 5 -9.99 20.31 -29.86
N LEU A 6 -9.08 21.23 -30.25
CA LEU A 6 -7.73 21.27 -29.72
C LEU A 6 -7.70 21.46 -28.18
N LEU A 7 -8.52 22.37 -27.67
CA LEU A 7 -8.60 22.61 -26.22
C LEU A 7 -9.09 21.38 -25.49
N ILE A 8 -10.11 20.71 -26.01
CA ILE A 8 -10.67 19.47 -25.43
C ILE A 8 -9.61 18.36 -25.44
N THR A 9 -8.94 18.12 -26.56
CA THR A 9 -7.94 17.06 -26.68
C THR A 9 -6.74 17.29 -25.77
N HIS A 10 -6.25 18.53 -25.63
CA HIS A 10 -5.16 18.85 -24.72
C HIS A 10 -5.60 18.72 -23.25
N GLY A 11 -6.82 19.16 -22.93
CA GLY A 11 -7.39 18.95 -21.59
C GLY A 11 -7.51 17.48 -21.22
N MET A 12 -8.00 16.64 -22.15
CA MET A 12 -8.07 15.19 -21.94
C MET A 12 -6.68 14.57 -21.74
N MET A 13 -5.70 14.95 -22.55
CA MET A 13 -4.33 14.44 -22.41
C MET A 13 -3.68 14.85 -21.09
N LEU A 14 -3.97 16.06 -20.61
CA LEU A 14 -3.48 16.52 -19.32
C LEU A 14 -4.08 15.69 -18.16
N VAL A 15 -5.39 15.44 -18.18
CA VAL A 15 -6.07 14.63 -17.16
C VAL A 15 -5.57 13.18 -17.19
N LEU A 16 -5.46 12.57 -18.38
CA LEU A 16 -4.95 11.22 -18.54
C LEU A 16 -3.48 11.12 -18.09
N GLY A 17 -2.64 12.07 -18.50
CA GLY A 17 -1.23 12.08 -18.11
C GLY A 17 -1.03 12.27 -16.61
N PHE A 18 -1.84 13.12 -15.98
CA PHE A 18 -1.83 13.30 -14.53
C PHE A 18 -2.26 12.03 -13.79
N GLY A 19 -3.37 11.41 -14.19
CA GLY A 19 -3.85 10.17 -13.60
C GLY A 19 -2.85 9.01 -13.75
N LEU A 20 -2.29 8.84 -14.95
CA LEU A 20 -1.22 7.85 -15.18
C LEU A 20 0.04 8.16 -14.36
N GLY A 21 0.38 9.43 -14.21
CA GLY A 21 1.53 9.84 -13.39
C GLY A 21 1.37 9.49 -11.92
N ILE A 22 0.21 9.74 -11.34
CA ILE A 22 -0.08 9.34 -9.94
C ILE A 22 0.05 7.83 -9.76
N TYR A 23 -0.43 7.03 -10.72
CA TYR A 23 -0.36 5.58 -10.66
C TYR A 23 1.06 5.03 -10.90
N ALA A 24 1.74 5.55 -11.92
CA ALA A 24 3.04 5.04 -12.35
C ALA A 24 4.20 5.50 -11.46
N LEU A 25 4.13 6.71 -10.90
CA LEU A 25 5.23 7.28 -10.11
C LEU A 25 5.65 6.40 -8.92
N PRO A 26 4.74 5.89 -8.07
CA PRO A 26 5.10 5.00 -6.98
C PRO A 26 5.83 3.73 -7.45
N ILE A 27 5.41 3.17 -8.59
CA ILE A 27 6.02 1.97 -9.18
C ILE A 27 7.46 2.26 -9.66
N LEU A 28 7.65 3.41 -10.31
CA LEU A 28 8.95 3.80 -10.89
C LEU A 28 9.96 4.26 -9.82
N THR A 29 9.48 4.73 -8.67
CA THR A 29 10.32 5.29 -7.60
C THR A 29 10.41 4.38 -6.37
N GLN A 30 9.79 3.19 -6.42
CA GLN A 30 9.89 2.25 -5.29
C GLN A 30 11.34 1.81 -5.07
N PRO A 31 11.77 1.66 -3.82
CA PRO A 31 13.06 1.07 -3.51
C PRO A 31 13.08 -0.42 -3.87
N ASP A 32 14.28 -0.99 -3.93
CA ASP A 32 14.44 -2.43 -4.14
C ASP A 32 13.70 -3.22 -3.06
N LYS A 33 13.03 -4.29 -3.50
CA LYS A 33 12.34 -5.18 -2.58
C LYS A 33 13.35 -5.95 -1.72
N PRO A 34 13.03 -6.19 -0.43
CA PRO A 34 13.87 -7.05 0.39
C PRO A 34 13.97 -8.45 -0.23
N SER A 35 15.13 -9.06 -0.10
CA SER A 35 15.35 -10.43 -0.56
C SER A 35 14.57 -11.43 0.29
N MET A 36 14.26 -12.60 -0.29
CA MET A 36 13.61 -13.69 0.45
C MET A 36 14.43 -14.13 1.65
N THR A 37 15.75 -14.01 1.59
CA THR A 37 16.65 -14.31 2.73
C THR A 37 16.44 -13.32 3.87
N GLU A 38 16.32 -12.03 3.59
CA GLU A 38 16.06 -11.00 4.60
C GLU A 38 14.69 -11.17 5.23
N ILE A 39 13.66 -11.44 4.43
CA ILE A 39 12.31 -11.76 4.92
C ILE A 39 12.35 -12.99 5.82
N GLY A 40 13.01 -14.06 5.39
CA GLY A 40 13.17 -15.30 6.15
C GLY A 40 13.88 -15.11 7.49
N GLN A 41 14.88 -14.25 7.57
CA GLN A 41 15.56 -13.92 8.84
C GLN A 41 14.63 -13.24 9.83
N VAL A 42 13.75 -12.34 9.37
CA VAL A 42 12.75 -11.70 10.22
C VAL A 42 11.68 -12.71 10.63
N ALA A 43 11.22 -13.54 9.69
CA ALA A 43 10.19 -14.55 9.92
C ALA A 43 10.60 -15.60 10.97
N THR A 44 11.86 -16.09 10.94
CA THR A 44 12.36 -17.07 11.90
C THR A 44 12.46 -16.54 13.33
N SER A 45 12.57 -15.22 13.50
CA SER A 45 12.64 -14.55 14.80
C SER A 45 11.39 -13.71 15.11
N ALA A 46 10.30 -13.93 14.39
CA ALA A 46 9.08 -13.16 14.54
C ALA A 46 8.43 -13.40 15.90
N LEU A 47 8.09 -12.30 16.57
CA LEU A 47 7.31 -12.27 17.80
C LEU A 47 5.81 -12.15 17.51
N PHE A 48 5.46 -11.50 16.40
CA PHE A 48 4.09 -11.33 15.91
C PHE A 48 4.03 -11.57 14.42
N THR A 49 2.89 -12.09 13.97
CA THR A 49 2.56 -12.24 12.55
C THR A 49 1.18 -11.64 12.29
N GLY A 50 1.00 -11.05 11.10
CA GLY A 50 -0.28 -10.57 10.61
C GLY A 50 -0.56 -11.11 9.22
N GLN A 51 -1.81 -11.48 8.96
CA GLN A 51 -2.24 -11.90 7.63
C GLN A 51 -3.01 -10.78 6.94
N PHE A 52 -2.62 -10.51 5.69
CA PHE A 52 -3.35 -9.64 4.79
C PHE A 52 -4.09 -10.50 3.78
N GLU A 53 -5.38 -10.33 3.70
CA GLU A 53 -6.25 -11.05 2.77
C GLU A 53 -6.75 -10.11 1.68
N ARG A 54 -6.73 -10.61 0.43
CA ARG A 54 -7.08 -9.81 -0.74
C ARG A 54 -8.54 -9.33 -0.73
N ASP A 55 -9.42 -10.17 -0.21
CA ASP A 55 -10.88 -9.99 -0.33
C ASP A 55 -11.53 -9.39 0.92
N LEU A 56 -10.77 -8.64 1.71
CA LEU A 56 -11.33 -7.89 2.85
C LEU A 56 -12.26 -6.78 2.37
N GLU A 57 -13.21 -6.41 3.23
CA GLU A 57 -14.13 -5.30 2.98
C GLU A 57 -13.35 -4.01 2.69
N GLY A 58 -13.66 -3.36 1.58
CA GLY A 58 -12.96 -2.16 1.11
C GLY A 58 -11.82 -2.42 0.13
N SER A 59 -11.49 -3.68 -0.15
CA SER A 59 -10.60 -4.05 -1.25
C SER A 59 -11.33 -3.98 -2.59
N ASP A 60 -10.59 -3.61 -3.63
CA ASP A 60 -11.06 -3.57 -5.02
C ASP A 60 -9.94 -3.98 -5.99
N ALA A 61 -10.17 -3.81 -7.29
CA ALA A 61 -9.19 -4.14 -8.32
C ALA A 61 -7.90 -3.30 -8.25
N LEU A 62 -7.97 -2.11 -7.65
CA LEU A 62 -6.85 -1.15 -7.56
C LEU A 62 -6.27 -1.04 -6.14
N HIS A 63 -7.01 -1.50 -5.12
CA HIS A 63 -6.63 -1.39 -3.71
C HIS A 63 -6.78 -2.74 -3.03
N TYR A 64 -5.69 -3.46 -2.89
CA TYR A 64 -5.65 -4.76 -2.22
C TYR A 64 -4.27 -5.04 -1.62
N GLY A 65 -4.22 -5.96 -0.69
CA GLY A 65 -2.99 -6.53 -0.16
C GLY A 65 -3.21 -8.01 0.19
N SER A 66 -2.20 -8.83 -0.04
CA SER A 66 -2.23 -10.25 0.35
C SER A 66 -0.83 -10.71 0.74
N GLY A 67 -0.72 -11.45 1.82
CA GLY A 67 0.55 -11.96 2.30
C GLY A 67 0.67 -11.94 3.82
N THR A 68 1.87 -12.22 4.31
CA THR A 68 2.16 -12.32 5.73
C THR A 68 3.13 -11.23 6.18
N LEU A 69 2.76 -10.51 7.22
CA LEU A 69 3.61 -9.58 7.93
C LEU A 69 4.30 -10.29 9.09
N TYR A 70 5.60 -10.11 9.21
CA TYR A 70 6.42 -10.63 10.30
C TYR A 70 7.01 -9.46 11.08
N ILE A 71 6.90 -9.49 12.40
CA ILE A 71 7.41 -8.46 13.29
C ILE A 71 8.31 -9.12 14.33
N ASN A 72 9.58 -8.73 14.38
CA ASN A 72 10.48 -9.07 15.46
C ASN A 72 10.84 -7.80 16.28
N ALA A 73 11.76 -7.93 17.22
CA ALA A 73 12.15 -6.83 18.12
C ALA A 73 12.69 -5.59 17.38
N ASN A 74 13.23 -5.74 16.16
CA ASN A 74 13.98 -4.69 15.48
C ASN A 74 13.49 -4.40 14.06
N LYS A 75 12.73 -5.31 13.45
CA LYS A 75 12.35 -5.23 12.03
C LYS A 75 10.93 -5.69 11.80
N ILE A 76 10.33 -5.12 10.76
CA ILE A 76 9.09 -5.56 10.15
C ILE A 76 9.41 -6.01 8.73
N ALA A 77 8.96 -7.18 8.34
CA ALA A 77 9.08 -7.71 6.99
C ALA A 77 7.71 -8.18 6.49
N PHE A 78 7.46 -7.98 5.21
CA PHE A 78 6.24 -8.40 4.54
C PHE A 78 6.58 -9.35 3.41
N ASP A 79 6.00 -10.52 3.43
CA ASP A 79 6.05 -11.53 2.37
C ASP A 79 4.70 -11.56 1.67
N GLY A 80 4.59 -10.83 0.57
CA GLY A 80 3.33 -10.70 -0.11
C GLY A 80 3.33 -9.64 -1.20
N GLN A 81 2.15 -9.18 -1.56
CA GLN A 81 1.90 -8.18 -2.57
C GLN A 81 0.88 -7.15 -2.09
N ILE A 82 1.19 -5.88 -2.35
CA ILE A 82 0.26 -4.76 -2.15
C ILE A 82 0.08 -4.09 -3.51
N SER A 83 -1.13 -3.70 -3.85
CA SER A 83 -1.38 -2.91 -5.06
C SER A 83 -0.62 -1.59 -5.02
N PRO A 84 -0.07 -1.11 -6.14
CA PRO A 84 0.61 0.18 -6.16
C PRO A 84 -0.29 1.33 -5.72
N GLY A 85 0.26 2.25 -4.94
CA GLY A 85 -0.49 3.42 -4.48
C GLY A 85 0.43 4.54 -4.00
N PRO A 86 -0.04 5.80 -4.03
CA PRO A 86 0.81 6.97 -3.82
C PRO A 86 1.19 7.23 -2.37
N ASP A 87 0.42 6.74 -1.40
CA ASP A 87 0.61 7.13 0.00
C ASP A 87 0.08 6.08 0.99
N TYR A 88 0.65 4.89 0.98
CA TYR A 88 0.32 3.88 1.98
C TYR A 88 1.09 4.08 3.27
N LYS A 89 0.39 3.92 4.39
CA LYS A 89 0.95 3.95 5.75
C LYS A 89 0.70 2.61 6.43
N LEU A 90 1.69 2.14 7.16
CA LEU A 90 1.56 0.98 8.03
C LEU A 90 1.15 1.42 9.43
N TYR A 91 0.08 0.84 9.94
CA TYR A 91 -0.38 1.03 11.31
C TYR A 91 -0.36 -0.30 12.07
N LEU A 92 0.10 -0.26 13.32
CA LEU A 92 -0.09 -1.35 14.28
C LEU A 92 -1.29 -0.98 15.16
N SER A 93 -2.23 -1.90 15.26
CA SER A 93 -3.47 -1.72 16.02
C SER A 93 -3.48 -2.63 17.26
N PRO A 94 -3.94 -2.13 18.43
CA PRO A 94 -4.14 -2.96 19.63
C PRO A 94 -5.39 -3.85 19.54
N VAL A 95 -6.23 -3.63 18.53
CA VAL A 95 -7.46 -4.40 18.26
C VAL A 95 -7.47 -4.85 16.80
N PHE A 96 -8.22 -5.90 16.50
CA PHE A 96 -8.42 -6.32 15.13
C PHE A 96 -9.20 -5.27 14.35
N VAL A 97 -8.76 -4.98 13.13
CA VAL A 97 -9.33 -3.97 12.22
C VAL A 97 -9.51 -4.61 10.86
N GLU A 98 -10.75 -4.69 10.41
CA GLU A 98 -11.11 -5.39 9.18
C GLU A 98 -11.52 -4.42 8.06
N ASN A 99 -12.03 -3.25 8.44
CA ASN A 99 -12.61 -2.29 7.50
C ASN A 99 -12.29 -0.83 7.87
N LYS A 100 -12.69 0.09 7.00
CA LYS A 100 -12.48 1.53 7.18
C LYS A 100 -13.15 2.08 8.45
N THR A 101 -14.32 1.58 8.82
CA THR A 101 -15.08 2.04 9.99
C THR A 101 -14.31 1.72 11.27
N ASP A 102 -13.82 0.48 11.38
CA ASP A 102 -13.00 0.03 12.52
C ASP A 102 -11.69 0.80 12.60
N PHE A 103 -11.06 1.04 11.43
CA PHE A 103 -9.85 1.84 11.36
C PHE A 103 -10.07 3.25 11.91
N LEU A 104 -11.09 3.95 11.44
CA LEU A 104 -11.39 5.32 11.88
C LEU A 104 -11.76 5.40 13.36
N ALA A 105 -12.49 4.40 13.89
CA ALA A 105 -12.88 4.33 15.29
C ALA A 105 -11.70 4.09 16.24
N ASN A 106 -10.60 3.50 15.75
CA ASN A 106 -9.46 3.12 16.59
C ASN A 106 -8.16 3.83 16.21
N LYS A 107 -8.15 4.67 15.19
CA LYS A 107 -6.95 5.32 14.65
C LYS A 107 -6.10 6.03 15.70
N ASP A 108 -6.73 6.69 16.66
CA ASP A 108 -6.05 7.42 17.74
C ASP A 108 -5.30 6.50 18.72
N LYS A 109 -5.63 5.20 18.72
CA LYS A 109 -4.98 4.17 19.54
C LYS A 109 -3.92 3.39 18.78
N MET A 110 -3.80 3.61 17.46
CA MET A 110 -2.88 2.91 16.59
C MET A 110 -1.53 3.60 16.55
N LEU A 111 -0.48 2.82 16.35
CA LEU A 111 0.86 3.32 16.13
C LEU A 111 1.13 3.38 14.62
N ASN A 112 1.35 4.58 14.09
CA ASN A 112 1.82 4.77 12.72
C ASN A 112 3.32 4.42 12.65
N ILE A 113 3.67 3.39 11.88
CA ILE A 113 5.04 2.90 11.72
C ILE A 113 5.77 3.65 10.60
N GLY A 114 5.04 4.19 9.62
CA GLY A 114 5.61 4.94 8.49
C GLY A 114 5.06 4.52 7.13
N ASP A 115 5.77 4.94 6.10
CA ASP A 115 5.39 4.75 4.71
C ASP A 115 5.67 3.33 4.21
N VAL A 116 4.73 2.80 3.42
CA VAL A 116 4.93 1.58 2.63
C VAL A 116 5.23 2.01 1.19
N ARG A 117 6.41 1.64 0.68
CA ARG A 117 6.91 2.08 -0.63
C ARG A 117 7.27 0.96 -1.60
N THR A 118 7.18 -0.29 -1.17
CA THR A 118 7.38 -1.48 -2.01
C THR A 118 6.06 -2.22 -2.19
N PHE A 119 5.78 -2.66 -3.44
CA PHE A 119 4.50 -3.25 -3.84
C PHE A 119 4.64 -4.63 -4.46
#